data_eb411f1bf992ef0becfeb35ee43fc413
#
_entry.id   eb411f1bf992ef0becfeb35ee43fc413
#
_cell.length_a   1.000
_cell.length_b   1.000
_cell.length_c   1.000
_cell.angle_alpha   90.00
_cell.angle_beta   90.00
_cell.angle_gamma   90.00
#
_symmetry.space_group_name_H-M   'P 1'
#
loop_
_entity.id
_entity.type
_entity.pdbx_description
1 polymer ?
#
loop_
_entity_poly.entity_id
_entity_poly.type
_entity_poly.pdbx_seq_one_letter_code
_entity_poly.pdbx_strand_id
1 'polypeptide(L)'
;GGRAWIPVDDNRTMTFYISYHPDRPLIVQDLAMRRTGRAFPPELIPGTFIPKRNMENDYLLDREIQRTTTYTGIWGVNDQDRAIQESMGPIYDRRKEHLGTSDLAIITARKSLLNLARDLQQGIEPFPASHGDIYRVRAMDVNTPLDNFDAMIASHGSGLLAKALGCSR
;
A
#
# COMPACT_ATOMS: atom_id res chain seq x y z
N GLY A 1 0.38 -1.86 -11.60
CA GLY A 1 0.35 -2.99 -10.68
C GLY A 1 -0.69 -2.84 -9.59
N GLY A 2 -0.97 -3.92 -8.89
CA GLY A 2 -1.88 -3.94 -7.76
C GLY A 2 -1.39 -4.89 -6.66
N ARG A 3 -1.99 -4.75 -5.49
CA ARG A 3 -1.77 -5.66 -4.36
C ARG A 3 -3.12 -6.06 -3.78
N ALA A 4 -3.20 -7.27 -3.25
CA ALA A 4 -4.32 -7.71 -2.45
C ALA A 4 -3.80 -8.35 -1.17
N TRP A 5 -4.41 -8.00 -0.04
CA TRP A 5 -4.16 -8.60 1.26
C TRP A 5 -5.40 -9.37 1.66
N ILE A 6 -5.26 -10.67 1.75
CA ILE A 6 -6.37 -11.58 2.04
C ILE A 6 -6.09 -12.22 3.39
N PRO A 7 -6.90 -11.93 4.42
CA PRO A 7 -6.73 -12.54 5.73
C PRO A 7 -6.90 -14.06 5.63
N VAL A 8 -5.97 -14.81 6.18
CA VAL A 8 -6.03 -16.27 6.27
C VAL A 8 -6.58 -16.66 7.64
N ASP A 9 -6.07 -16.01 8.68
CA ASP A 9 -6.53 -16.12 10.07
C ASP A 9 -6.17 -14.83 10.84
N ASP A 10 -6.35 -14.82 12.17
CA ASP A 10 -6.12 -13.65 13.02
C ASP A 10 -4.66 -13.16 13.01
N ASN A 11 -3.71 -13.98 12.59
CA ASN A 11 -2.28 -13.69 12.64
C ASN A 11 -1.60 -13.71 11.27
N ARG A 12 -2.29 -14.18 10.23
CA ARG A 12 -1.70 -14.39 8.90
C ARG A 12 -2.53 -13.77 7.79
N THR A 13 -1.83 -13.09 6.89
CA THR A 13 -2.41 -12.49 5.69
C THR A 13 -1.64 -12.96 4.47
N MET A 14 -2.35 -13.46 3.47
CA MET A 14 -1.78 -13.75 2.16
C MET A 14 -1.72 -12.48 1.34
N THR A 15 -0.53 -12.15 0.86
CA THR A 15 -0.33 -10.97 0.00
C THR A 15 -0.11 -11.38 -1.45
N PHE A 16 -0.91 -10.84 -2.35
CA PHE A 16 -0.78 -11.02 -3.79
C PHE A 16 -0.18 -9.78 -4.42
N TYR A 17 0.80 -9.97 -5.28
CA TYR A 17 1.41 -8.93 -6.09
C TYR A 17 1.00 -9.13 -7.54
N ILE A 18 0.23 -8.20 -8.07
CA ILE A 18 -0.31 -8.27 -9.42
C ILE A 18 0.40 -7.22 -10.27
N SER A 19 1.01 -7.65 -11.36
CA SER A 19 1.57 -6.72 -12.34
C SER A 19 0.84 -6.89 -13.66
N TYR A 20 0.43 -5.78 -14.20
CA TYR A 20 -0.22 -5.73 -15.49
C TYR A 20 0.14 -4.43 -16.21
N HIS A 21 -0.02 -4.41 -17.51
CA HIS A 21 -0.07 -3.21 -18.32
C HIS A 21 -1.48 -3.12 -18.93
N PRO A 22 -2.14 -1.94 -18.89
CA PRO A 22 -3.53 -1.82 -19.34
C PRO A 22 -3.72 -2.06 -20.85
N ASP A 23 -2.70 -1.70 -21.65
CA ASP A 23 -2.85 -1.58 -23.10
C ASP A 23 -1.99 -2.59 -23.90
N ARG A 24 -1.11 -3.36 -23.26
CA ARG A 24 -0.24 -4.34 -23.90
C ARG A 24 0.18 -5.47 -22.96
N PRO A 25 0.68 -6.60 -23.46
CA PRO A 25 1.34 -7.62 -22.66
C PRO A 25 2.57 -7.05 -21.92
N LEU A 26 2.92 -7.68 -20.80
CA LEU A 26 4.15 -7.36 -20.09
C LEU A 26 5.38 -7.75 -20.94
N ILE A 27 6.35 -6.86 -21.04
CA ILE A 27 7.62 -7.07 -21.73
C ILE A 27 8.74 -7.36 -20.73
N VAL A 28 9.91 -7.72 -21.26
CA VAL A 28 11.07 -8.10 -20.43
C VAL A 28 11.47 -7.00 -19.47
N GLN A 29 11.37 -5.73 -19.87
CA GLN A 29 11.69 -4.57 -19.05
C GLN A 29 10.74 -4.44 -17.85
N ASP A 30 9.44 -4.70 -18.03
CA ASP A 30 8.45 -4.68 -16.95
C ASP A 30 8.75 -5.77 -15.91
N LEU A 31 9.33 -6.89 -16.36
CA LEU A 31 9.70 -8.03 -15.53
C LEU A 31 11.10 -7.92 -14.91
N ALA A 32 11.97 -7.07 -15.47
CA ALA A 32 13.35 -6.92 -15.00
C ALA A 32 13.42 -6.45 -13.54
N MET A 33 12.57 -5.53 -13.15
CA MET A 33 12.49 -5.05 -11.76
C MET A 33 12.11 -6.14 -10.77
N ARG A 34 11.38 -7.17 -11.20
CA ARG A 34 11.04 -8.34 -10.37
C ARG A 34 12.24 -9.23 -10.12
N ARG A 35 13.16 -9.34 -11.10
CA ARG A 35 14.33 -10.23 -11.03
C ARG A 35 15.44 -9.66 -10.16
N THR A 36 15.47 -8.37 -9.94
CA THR A 36 16.53 -7.72 -9.13
C THR A 36 16.35 -7.90 -7.63
N GLY A 37 15.24 -8.45 -7.16
CA GLY A 37 14.90 -8.57 -5.74
C GLY A 37 14.72 -7.22 -5.02
N ARG A 38 14.89 -6.10 -5.75
CA ARG A 38 14.80 -4.76 -5.14
C ARG A 38 13.37 -4.29 -4.86
N ALA A 39 12.42 -4.77 -5.64
CA ALA A 39 11.05 -4.29 -5.54
C ALA A 39 10.01 -5.38 -5.26
N PHE A 40 10.06 -6.54 -5.93
CA PHE A 40 8.98 -7.56 -5.88
C PHE A 40 9.36 -8.89 -6.52
N PRO A 41 8.72 -9.98 -6.16
CA PRO A 41 8.14 -10.38 -4.87
C PRO A 41 9.25 -10.76 -3.88
N PRO A 42 8.94 -11.00 -2.60
CA PRO A 42 9.93 -11.56 -1.68
C PRO A 42 10.36 -12.93 -2.16
N GLU A 43 11.61 -13.29 -1.93
CA GLU A 43 12.10 -14.65 -2.14
C GLU A 43 11.41 -15.59 -1.16
N LEU A 44 10.81 -16.66 -1.66
CA LEU A 44 10.09 -17.63 -0.83
C LEU A 44 10.94 -18.85 -0.51
N ILE A 45 10.64 -19.50 0.60
CA ILE A 45 11.15 -20.84 0.88
C ILE A 45 10.54 -21.79 -0.14
N PRO A 46 11.34 -22.60 -0.85
CA PRO A 46 10.85 -23.49 -1.90
C PRO A 46 9.68 -24.37 -1.44
N GLY A 47 8.63 -24.40 -2.25
CA GLY A 47 7.43 -25.18 -1.96
C GLY A 47 6.47 -24.57 -0.94
N THR A 48 6.73 -23.34 -0.49
CA THR A 48 5.89 -22.63 0.47
C THR A 48 5.53 -21.22 -0.01
N PHE A 49 4.61 -20.56 0.71
CA PHE A 49 4.34 -19.12 0.57
C PHE A 49 5.03 -18.29 1.66
N ILE A 50 5.96 -18.88 2.39
CA ILE A 50 6.68 -18.23 3.48
C ILE A 50 7.89 -17.49 2.91
N PRO A 51 8.04 -16.19 3.18
CA PRO A 51 9.22 -15.45 2.77
C PRO A 51 10.50 -15.99 3.44
N LYS A 52 11.56 -16.07 2.66
CA LYS A 52 12.87 -16.51 3.14
C LYS A 52 13.44 -15.57 4.21
N ARG A 53 13.24 -14.26 4.03
CA ARG A 53 13.49 -13.25 5.08
C ARG A 53 12.25 -13.12 5.93
N ASN A 54 12.35 -13.46 7.20
CA ASN A 54 11.22 -13.44 8.13
C ASN A 54 11.68 -13.13 9.55
N MET A 55 10.77 -13.04 10.49
CA MET A 55 11.03 -12.68 11.86
C MET A 55 11.94 -13.70 12.58
N GLU A 56 11.90 -14.99 12.20
CA GLU A 56 12.71 -16.04 12.83
C GLU A 56 14.21 -15.91 12.54
N ASN A 57 14.58 -15.20 11.46
CA ASN A 57 15.96 -14.97 11.05
C ASN A 57 16.34 -13.48 10.98
N ASP A 58 15.65 -12.63 11.75
CA ASP A 58 15.84 -11.18 11.76
C ASP A 58 15.85 -10.57 10.35
N TYR A 59 15.05 -11.11 9.44
CA TYR A 59 14.93 -10.71 8.04
C TYR A 59 16.27 -10.75 7.28
N LEU A 60 17.21 -11.55 7.74
CA LEU A 60 18.58 -11.61 7.22
C LEU A 60 19.22 -10.20 7.15
N LEU A 61 19.04 -9.41 8.20
CA LEU A 61 19.57 -8.06 8.30
C LEU A 61 21.09 -8.09 8.22
N ASP A 62 21.65 -7.29 7.29
CA ASP A 62 23.07 -7.12 7.08
C ASP A 62 23.54 -5.77 7.59
N ARG A 63 24.40 -5.78 8.62
CA ARG A 63 24.92 -4.57 9.26
C ARG A 63 25.88 -3.79 8.35
N GLU A 64 26.55 -4.44 7.41
CA GLU A 64 27.39 -3.74 6.44
C GLU A 64 26.54 -3.00 5.41
N ILE A 65 25.53 -3.66 4.87
CA ILE A 65 24.55 -3.03 3.98
C ILE A 65 23.84 -1.88 4.71
N GLN A 66 23.54 -2.02 6.00
CA GLN A 66 22.94 -0.96 6.80
C GLN A 66 23.83 0.29 6.87
N ARG A 67 25.14 0.13 6.95
CA ARG A 67 26.08 1.25 7.02
C ARG A 67 26.35 1.91 5.67
N THR A 68 26.27 1.15 4.59
CA THR A 68 26.78 1.59 3.28
C THR A 68 25.74 1.82 2.21
N THR A 69 24.57 1.15 2.30
CA THR A 69 23.65 1.07 1.16
C THR A 69 22.21 1.39 1.54
N THR A 70 21.70 0.85 2.64
CA THR A 70 20.30 1.06 3.08
C THR A 70 20.28 1.39 4.57
N TYR A 71 19.27 2.15 5.01
CA TYR A 71 19.10 2.46 6.43
C TYR A 71 18.71 1.26 7.27
N THR A 72 18.08 0.27 6.66
CA THR A 72 17.52 -0.90 7.36
C THR A 72 18.46 -2.10 7.40
N GLY A 73 19.41 -2.20 6.48
CA GLY A 73 20.20 -3.41 6.28
C GLY A 73 19.42 -4.59 5.71
N ILE A 74 18.15 -4.37 5.37
CA ILE A 74 17.29 -5.37 4.76
C ILE A 74 17.14 -5.06 3.27
N TRP A 75 17.38 -6.07 2.45
CA TRP A 75 17.31 -5.90 1.01
C TRP A 75 15.88 -6.05 0.51
N GLY A 76 15.42 -5.06 -0.26
CA GLY A 76 14.08 -5.06 -0.86
C GLY A 76 13.01 -4.33 -0.04
N VAL A 77 12.30 -3.42 -0.71
CA VAL A 77 11.29 -2.56 -0.07
C VAL A 77 10.21 -3.37 0.63
N ASN A 78 9.71 -4.44 0.00
CA ASN A 78 8.65 -5.25 0.62
C ASN A 78 9.10 -6.01 1.85
N ASP A 79 10.37 -6.46 1.88
CA ASP A 79 10.92 -7.11 3.06
C ASP A 79 11.15 -6.09 4.20
N GLN A 80 11.51 -4.86 3.87
CA GLN A 80 11.60 -3.76 4.84
C GLN A 80 10.23 -3.42 5.43
N ASP A 81 9.22 -3.21 4.57
CA ASP A 81 7.85 -2.91 4.98
C ASP A 81 7.30 -4.02 5.89
N ARG A 82 7.49 -5.28 5.48
CA ARG A 82 7.04 -6.42 6.26
C ARG A 82 7.74 -6.51 7.61
N ALA A 83 9.05 -6.30 7.67
CA ALA A 83 9.81 -6.32 8.92
C ALA A 83 9.28 -5.30 9.91
N ILE A 84 8.98 -4.08 9.46
CA ILE A 84 8.40 -3.04 10.30
C ILE A 84 6.98 -3.41 10.75
N GLN A 85 6.14 -3.93 9.85
CA GLN A 85 4.77 -4.31 10.18
C GLN A 85 4.72 -5.47 11.17
N GLU A 86 5.49 -6.53 10.94
CA GLU A 86 5.53 -7.71 11.81
C GLU A 86 6.16 -7.40 13.18
N SER A 87 7.14 -6.49 13.24
CA SER A 87 7.78 -6.08 14.50
C SER A 87 6.85 -5.34 15.47
N MET A 88 5.72 -4.82 14.98
CA MET A 88 4.70 -4.22 15.84
C MET A 88 3.87 -5.25 16.62
N GLY A 89 4.07 -6.53 16.34
CA GLY A 89 3.33 -7.65 16.97
C GLY A 89 2.00 -7.97 16.29
N PRO A 90 1.34 -9.06 16.71
CA PRO A 90 0.11 -9.56 16.08
C PRO A 90 -1.04 -8.54 16.10
N ILE A 91 -1.15 -7.78 17.19
CA ILE A 91 -2.13 -6.71 17.36
C ILE A 91 -1.40 -5.45 17.78
N TYR A 92 -1.39 -4.46 16.88
CA TYR A 92 -0.71 -3.20 17.14
C TYR A 92 -1.45 -2.38 18.21
N ASP A 93 -0.75 -1.96 19.25
CA ASP A 93 -1.30 -1.10 20.30
C ASP A 93 -1.36 0.37 19.83
N ARG A 94 -2.54 0.78 19.35
CA ARG A 94 -2.79 2.13 18.84
C ARG A 94 -2.56 3.23 19.87
N ARG A 95 -2.52 2.94 21.15
CA ARG A 95 -2.22 3.93 22.21
C ARG A 95 -0.75 4.37 22.21
N LYS A 96 0.11 3.61 21.56
CA LYS A 96 1.53 3.92 21.39
C LYS A 96 1.83 4.63 20.07
N GLU A 97 0.83 4.92 19.29
CA GLU A 97 0.98 5.57 17.98
C GLU A 97 1.11 7.08 18.14
N HIS A 98 2.08 7.66 17.46
CA HIS A 98 2.33 9.09 17.46
C HIS A 98 2.26 9.61 16.01
N LEU A 99 1.05 9.94 15.57
CA LEU A 99 0.82 10.45 14.22
C LEU A 99 1.20 11.93 14.15
N GLY A 100 1.93 12.29 13.09
CA GLY A 100 2.32 13.67 12.80
C GLY A 100 1.51 14.30 11.67
N THR A 101 1.90 15.50 11.28
CA THR A 101 1.25 16.22 10.18
C THR A 101 1.40 15.54 8.83
N SER A 102 2.49 14.79 8.62
CA SER A 102 2.70 13.95 7.42
C SER A 102 1.71 12.80 7.30
N ASP A 103 1.05 12.41 8.41
CA ASP A 103 0.11 11.28 8.45
C ASP A 103 -1.35 11.75 8.28
N LEU A 104 -1.58 13.00 7.90
CA LEU A 104 -2.93 13.57 7.77
C LEU A 104 -3.84 12.73 6.86
N ALA A 105 -3.31 12.20 5.77
CA ALA A 105 -4.07 11.33 4.87
C ALA A 105 -4.50 10.03 5.56
N ILE A 106 -3.62 9.43 6.36
CA ILE A 106 -3.92 8.22 7.15
C ILE A 106 -4.97 8.52 8.23
N ILE A 107 -4.83 9.63 8.93
CA ILE A 107 -5.81 10.08 9.95
C ILE A 107 -7.19 10.25 9.32
N THR A 108 -7.24 10.93 8.17
CA THR A 108 -8.49 11.18 7.43
C THR A 108 -9.13 9.89 6.95
N ALA A 109 -8.35 8.98 6.35
CA ALA A 109 -8.83 7.69 5.87
C ALA A 109 -9.41 6.84 7.02
N ARG A 110 -8.71 6.76 8.16
CA ARG A 110 -9.19 6.04 9.35
C ARG A 110 -10.48 6.62 9.90
N LYS A 111 -10.57 7.95 9.99
CA LYS A 111 -11.79 8.63 10.43
C LYS A 111 -12.96 8.34 9.50
N SER A 112 -12.74 8.38 8.20
CA SER A 112 -13.75 8.06 7.20
C SER A 112 -14.24 6.63 7.34
N LEU A 113 -13.34 5.64 7.44
CA LEU A 113 -13.70 4.24 7.62
C LEU A 113 -14.48 3.99 8.91
N LEU A 114 -14.10 4.64 10.02
CA LEU A 114 -14.85 4.54 11.28
C LEU A 114 -16.25 5.12 11.18
N ASN A 115 -16.43 6.23 10.45
CA ASN A 115 -17.74 6.80 10.22
C ASN A 115 -18.61 5.88 9.37
N LEU A 116 -18.07 5.35 8.26
CA LEU A 116 -18.77 4.39 7.41
C LEU A 116 -19.19 3.12 8.18
N ALA A 117 -18.33 2.64 9.08
CA ALA A 117 -18.66 1.49 9.93
C ALA A 117 -19.80 1.82 10.92
N ARG A 118 -19.82 3.02 11.50
CA ARG A 118 -20.91 3.47 12.37
C ARG A 118 -22.23 3.64 11.62
N ASP A 119 -22.17 4.21 10.42
CA ASP A 119 -23.32 4.38 9.54
C ASP A 119 -23.92 3.00 9.19
N LEU A 120 -23.06 2.03 8.84
CA LEU A 120 -23.50 0.66 8.56
C LEU A 120 -24.17 0.00 9.77
N GLN A 121 -23.67 0.22 10.99
CA GLN A 121 -24.33 -0.26 12.21
C GLN A 121 -25.73 0.33 12.43
N GLN A 122 -25.99 1.50 11.85
CA GLN A 122 -27.30 2.15 11.87
C GLN A 122 -28.17 1.78 10.65
N GLY A 123 -27.73 0.84 9.83
CA GLY A 123 -28.44 0.41 8.63
C GLY A 123 -28.25 1.35 7.42
N ILE A 124 -27.33 2.32 7.51
CA ILE A 124 -26.99 3.21 6.41
C ILE A 124 -25.89 2.55 5.58
N GLU A 125 -26.22 2.20 4.34
CA GLU A 125 -25.26 1.59 3.42
C GLU A 125 -24.17 2.60 3.03
N PRO A 126 -22.87 2.25 3.15
CA PRO A 126 -21.78 3.13 2.71
C PRO A 126 -21.88 3.43 1.21
N PHE A 127 -21.84 4.70 0.84
CA PHE A 127 -21.92 5.17 -0.55
C PHE A 127 -20.98 4.39 -1.51
N PRO A 128 -19.71 4.09 -1.16
CA PRO A 128 -18.83 3.34 -2.05
C PRO A 128 -19.30 1.91 -2.35
N ALA A 129 -20.11 1.29 -1.50
CA ALA A 129 -20.57 -0.09 -1.70
C ALA A 129 -21.59 -0.20 -2.83
N SER A 130 -22.40 0.84 -3.03
CA SER A 130 -23.45 0.88 -4.07
C SER A 130 -23.05 1.64 -5.34
N HIS A 131 -21.86 2.29 -5.35
CA HIS A 131 -21.41 3.13 -6.45
C HIS A 131 -20.07 2.65 -7.01
N GLY A 132 -20.09 1.51 -7.70
CA GLY A 132 -18.89 0.90 -8.29
C GLY A 132 -18.17 1.75 -9.34
N ASP A 133 -18.80 2.77 -9.89
CA ASP A 133 -18.23 3.70 -10.86
C ASP A 133 -17.13 4.58 -10.25
N ILE A 134 -17.19 4.87 -8.96
CA ILE A 134 -16.14 5.64 -8.26
C ILE A 134 -14.77 4.95 -8.24
N TYR A 135 -14.76 3.61 -8.40
CA TYR A 135 -13.52 2.83 -8.45
C TYR A 135 -12.86 2.82 -9.83
N ARG A 136 -13.50 3.42 -10.86
CA ARG A 136 -12.93 3.57 -12.20
C ARG A 136 -11.91 4.71 -12.28
N VAL A 137 -11.14 4.90 -11.22
CA VAL A 137 -10.09 5.90 -11.13
C VAL A 137 -8.74 5.23 -11.38
N ARG A 138 -8.01 5.73 -12.38
CA ARG A 138 -6.65 5.26 -12.64
C ARG A 138 -5.70 5.81 -11.58
N ALA A 139 -4.91 4.94 -10.96
CA ALA A 139 -3.83 5.38 -10.09
C ALA A 139 -2.84 6.25 -10.88
N MET A 140 -2.42 7.34 -10.28
CA MET A 140 -1.57 8.34 -10.89
C MET A 140 -0.39 8.65 -9.95
N ASP A 141 0.79 8.75 -10.54
CA ASP A 141 2.00 9.20 -9.88
C ASP A 141 2.62 10.26 -10.79
N VAL A 142 2.68 11.50 -10.33
CA VAL A 142 3.18 12.63 -11.14
C VAL A 142 4.12 13.50 -10.34
N ASN A 143 5.22 13.86 -10.97
CA ASN A 143 6.06 14.98 -10.54
C ASN A 143 5.54 16.26 -11.18
N THR A 144 5.14 17.20 -10.36
CA THR A 144 4.64 18.49 -10.85
C THR A 144 5.32 19.65 -10.12
N PRO A 145 5.66 20.72 -10.82
CA PRO A 145 6.13 21.96 -10.19
C PRO A 145 4.96 22.75 -9.54
N LEU A 146 3.73 22.25 -9.67
CA LEU A 146 2.56 22.89 -9.07
C LEU A 146 2.53 22.62 -7.57
N ASP A 147 2.59 23.67 -6.79
CA ASP A 147 2.41 23.69 -5.35
C ASP A 147 0.92 23.81 -4.94
N ASN A 148 0.03 23.81 -5.92
CA ASN A 148 -1.41 23.83 -5.74
C ASN A 148 -2.02 22.47 -6.09
N PHE A 149 -2.48 21.74 -5.07
CA PHE A 149 -3.08 20.42 -5.22
C PHE A 149 -4.35 20.44 -6.09
N ASP A 150 -5.19 21.46 -5.97
CA ASP A 150 -6.43 21.56 -6.74
C ASP A 150 -6.14 21.75 -8.24
N ALA A 151 -5.14 22.56 -8.58
CA ALA A 151 -4.70 22.73 -9.96
C ALA A 151 -4.12 21.45 -10.53
N MET A 152 -3.40 20.67 -9.73
CA MET A 152 -2.88 19.36 -10.12
C MET A 152 -4.03 18.38 -10.40
N ILE A 153 -5.01 18.28 -9.53
CA ILE A 153 -6.19 17.43 -9.72
C ILE A 153 -6.99 17.86 -10.97
N ALA A 154 -7.16 19.16 -11.18
CA ALA A 154 -7.86 19.66 -12.36
C ALA A 154 -7.16 19.33 -13.68
N SER A 155 -5.82 19.31 -13.69
CA SER A 155 -5.03 19.06 -14.88
C SER A 155 -4.83 17.57 -15.20
N HIS A 156 -4.86 16.69 -14.19
CA HIS A 156 -4.54 15.27 -14.34
C HIS A 156 -5.66 14.35 -13.86
N GLY A 157 -6.60 14.87 -13.06
CA GLY A 157 -7.71 14.10 -12.51
C GLY A 157 -8.80 13.84 -13.54
N SER A 158 -9.34 12.63 -13.57
CA SER A 158 -10.62 12.40 -14.22
C SER A 158 -11.72 13.16 -13.46
N GLY A 159 -12.71 13.70 -14.16
CA GLY A 159 -13.82 14.44 -13.52
C GLY A 159 -14.61 13.65 -12.45
N LEU A 160 -14.36 12.34 -12.35
CA LEU A 160 -14.86 11.45 -11.29
C LEU A 160 -14.17 11.70 -9.93
N LEU A 161 -12.87 12.00 -9.91
CA LEU A 161 -12.14 12.30 -8.67
C LEU A 161 -12.65 13.61 -8.04
N ALA A 162 -12.93 14.60 -8.85
CA ALA A 162 -13.51 15.87 -8.40
C ALA A 162 -14.91 15.69 -7.79
N LYS A 163 -15.73 14.79 -8.35
CA LYS A 163 -17.05 14.43 -7.80
C LYS A 163 -16.94 13.64 -6.49
N ALA A 164 -16.01 12.68 -6.41
CA ALA A 164 -15.81 11.86 -5.22
C ALA A 164 -15.30 12.66 -4.02
N LEU A 165 -14.55 13.75 -4.26
CA LEU A 165 -14.00 14.62 -3.21
C LEU A 165 -14.94 15.77 -2.83
N GLY A 166 -16.15 15.84 -3.39
CA GLY A 166 -17.12 16.90 -3.09
C GLY A 166 -16.71 18.28 -3.61
N CYS A 167 -15.71 18.38 -4.48
CA CYS A 167 -15.33 19.60 -5.19
C CYS A 167 -16.29 19.85 -6.36
N SER A 168 -17.58 19.98 -6.09
CA SER A 168 -18.51 20.54 -7.07
C SER A 168 -18.41 22.05 -7.02
N ARG A 169 -18.11 22.67 -8.18
CA ARG A 169 -18.32 24.09 -8.42
C ARG A 169 -19.78 24.42 -8.31
#